data_1bec0dc5836bd76e79dc04a4deedd05c
#
_entry.id   1bec0dc5836bd76e79dc04a4deedd05c
#
_cell.length_a   1.000
_cell.length_b   1.000
_cell.length_c   1.000
_cell.angle_alpha   90.00
_cell.angle_beta   90.00
_cell.angle_gamma   90.00
#
_symmetry.space_group_name_H-M   'P 1'
#
loop_
_entity.id
_entity.type
_entity.pdbx_description
1 polymer ?
#
loop_
_entity_poly.entity_id
_entity_poly.type
_entity_poly.pdbx_seq_one_letter_code
_entity_poly.pdbx_strand_id
1 'polypeptide(L)'
;MAELAGRRMTAEIDGDFVVFLIGARFNSKLHLARGVVDLGGRRGMKYMLDYLVAHPEKGLLAYEMGIPTIVQYWRSFEHLEAFAKDKDDPHLEVWRQYWRRVGRSGRTGIWHETFLVKAGQYEAVYGNTPPRGLGKAGRLVPVSESSSARARLGAPTG
;
A
#
# COMPACT_ATOMS: atom_id res chain seq x y z
N MET A 1 21.19 9.87 -4.32
CA MET A 1 20.31 11.04 -4.52
C MET A 1 20.75 11.92 -5.68
N ALA A 2 22.06 12.09 -5.93
CA ALA A 2 22.53 12.89 -7.07
C ALA A 2 22.18 12.31 -8.46
N GLU A 3 21.97 11.01 -8.57
CA GLU A 3 21.69 10.30 -9.82
C GLU A 3 20.28 10.54 -10.41
N LEU A 4 19.34 11.00 -9.59
CA LEU A 4 17.95 11.26 -9.98
C LEU A 4 17.65 12.75 -10.21
N ALA A 5 18.61 13.64 -9.93
CA ALA A 5 18.44 15.08 -10.07
C ALA A 5 18.28 15.46 -11.55
N GLY A 6 17.18 16.17 -11.88
CA GLY A 6 16.89 16.64 -13.23
C GLY A 6 16.35 15.58 -14.21
N ARG A 7 16.17 14.34 -13.79
CA ARG A 7 15.61 13.28 -14.64
C ARG A 7 14.15 13.01 -14.31
N ARG A 8 13.36 12.84 -15.36
CA ARG A 8 11.99 12.29 -15.22
C ARG A 8 12.06 10.78 -15.31
N MET A 9 11.43 10.11 -14.35
CA MET A 9 11.37 8.66 -14.26
C MET A 9 9.90 8.22 -14.28
N THR A 10 9.65 7.00 -14.71
CA THR A 10 8.38 6.29 -14.55
C THR A 10 8.61 4.98 -13.81
N ALA A 11 7.55 4.31 -13.40
CA ALA A 11 7.60 2.98 -12.79
C ALA A 11 7.12 1.93 -13.79
N GLU A 12 7.80 0.80 -13.80
CA GLU A 12 7.37 -0.41 -14.52
C GLU A 12 7.17 -1.54 -13.52
N ILE A 13 6.00 -2.19 -13.60
CA ILE A 13 5.66 -3.40 -12.86
C ILE A 13 5.35 -4.50 -13.87
N ASP A 14 5.95 -5.67 -13.68
CA ASP A 14 5.73 -6.82 -14.54
C ASP A 14 4.38 -7.48 -14.21
N GLY A 15 3.50 -7.57 -15.21
CA GLY A 15 2.20 -8.21 -15.10
C GLY A 15 1.14 -7.37 -14.38
N ASP A 16 0.04 -8.04 -14.02
CA ASP A 16 -1.05 -7.47 -13.23
C ASP A 16 -0.61 -7.31 -11.77
N PHE A 17 -1.20 -6.35 -11.08
CA PHE A 17 -0.95 -6.15 -9.64
C PHE A 17 -2.19 -5.59 -8.94
N VAL A 18 -2.11 -5.47 -7.63
CA VAL A 18 -3.20 -4.94 -6.82
C VAL A 18 -2.74 -3.72 -6.03
N VAL A 19 -3.56 -2.67 -6.05
CA VAL A 19 -3.44 -1.54 -5.13
C VAL A 19 -4.48 -1.70 -4.04
N PHE A 20 -4.02 -1.70 -2.80
CA PHE A 20 -4.87 -1.80 -1.62
C PHE A 20 -4.70 -0.55 -0.76
N LEU A 21 -5.78 0.17 -0.59
CA LEU A 21 -5.86 1.32 0.30
C LEU A 21 -6.48 0.87 1.60
N ILE A 22 -5.86 1.21 2.71
CA ILE A 22 -6.45 1.00 4.03
C ILE A 22 -6.27 2.24 4.88
N GLY A 23 -7.34 2.67 5.52
CA GLY A 23 -7.33 3.84 6.35
C GLY A 23 -8.09 3.65 7.65
N ALA A 24 -7.82 4.57 8.57
CA ALA A 24 -8.51 4.63 9.86
C ALA A 24 -9.07 6.02 10.10
N ARG A 25 -10.17 6.08 10.82
CA ARG A 25 -10.81 7.32 11.24
C ARG A 25 -11.02 7.32 12.75
N PHE A 26 -10.67 8.41 13.40
CA PHE A 26 -11.03 8.68 14.78
C PHE A 26 -12.35 9.45 14.82
N ASN A 27 -13.43 8.80 15.25
CA ASN A 27 -14.75 9.38 15.28
C ASN A 27 -15.00 10.25 16.54
N SER A 28 -14.11 10.17 17.52
CA SER A 28 -14.17 10.97 18.74
C SER A 28 -12.86 11.70 18.99
N LYS A 29 -12.91 13.03 18.99
CA LYS A 29 -11.76 13.88 19.29
C LYS A 29 -11.30 13.76 20.75
N LEU A 30 -12.25 13.49 21.67
CA LEU A 30 -11.98 13.34 23.11
C LEU A 30 -11.19 12.05 23.45
N HIS A 31 -11.12 11.08 22.53
CA HIS A 31 -10.53 9.77 22.78
C HIS A 31 -9.41 9.43 21.78
N LEU A 32 -8.70 10.43 21.27
CA LEU A 32 -7.67 10.24 20.25
C LEU A 32 -6.59 9.22 20.69
N ALA A 33 -6.07 9.39 21.91
CA ALA A 33 -5.06 8.47 22.47
C ALA A 33 -5.60 7.03 22.58
N ARG A 34 -6.87 6.87 22.97
CA ARG A 34 -7.53 5.56 23.02
C ARG A 34 -7.76 4.97 21.64
N GLY A 35 -8.05 5.80 20.65
CA GLY A 35 -8.16 5.39 19.26
C GLY A 35 -6.87 4.78 18.70
N VAL A 36 -5.71 5.30 19.06
CA VAL A 36 -4.42 4.70 18.69
C VAL A 36 -4.27 3.32 19.31
N VAL A 37 -4.68 3.13 20.57
CA VAL A 37 -4.69 1.82 21.23
C VAL A 37 -5.69 0.87 20.58
N ASP A 38 -6.88 1.36 20.21
CA ASP A 38 -7.91 0.59 19.51
C ASP A 38 -7.39 0.02 18.18
N LEU A 39 -6.59 0.80 17.43
CA LEU A 39 -5.93 0.39 16.18
C LEU A 39 -4.71 -0.53 16.40
N GLY A 40 -4.44 -0.94 17.63
CA GLY A 40 -3.40 -1.90 17.96
C GLY A 40 -2.05 -1.30 18.33
N GLY A 41 -1.89 0.04 18.29
CA GLY A 41 -0.64 0.68 18.64
C GLY A 41 0.56 0.08 17.91
N ARG A 42 1.60 -0.34 18.66
CA ARG A 42 2.81 -0.98 18.09
C ARG A 42 2.57 -2.35 17.45
N ARG A 43 1.51 -3.06 17.85
CA ARG A 43 1.12 -4.38 17.32
C ARG A 43 -0.01 -4.29 16.28
N GLY A 44 -0.27 -3.11 15.76
CA GLY A 44 -1.25 -2.87 14.73
C GLY A 44 -0.67 -2.98 13.32
N MET A 45 -1.05 -2.04 12.46
CA MET A 45 -0.69 -2.06 11.04
C MET A 45 0.82 -2.10 10.80
N LYS A 46 1.62 -1.31 11.57
CA LYS A 46 3.08 -1.33 11.38
C LYS A 46 3.67 -2.72 11.60
N TYR A 47 3.22 -3.43 12.61
CA TYR A 47 3.68 -4.81 12.87
C TYR A 47 3.36 -5.75 11.71
N MET A 48 2.16 -5.64 11.12
CA MET A 48 1.78 -6.43 9.94
C MET A 48 2.65 -6.09 8.72
N LEU A 49 2.94 -4.80 8.50
CA LEU A 49 3.78 -4.37 7.39
C LEU A 49 5.24 -4.80 7.57
N ASP A 50 5.79 -4.70 8.78
CA ASP A 50 7.14 -5.18 9.08
C ASP A 50 7.24 -6.70 8.85
N TYR A 51 6.22 -7.46 9.25
CA TYR A 51 6.11 -8.89 8.97
C TYR A 51 6.11 -9.17 7.46
N LEU A 52 5.29 -8.48 6.70
CA LEU A 52 5.20 -8.66 5.24
C LEU A 52 6.49 -8.28 4.51
N VAL A 53 7.22 -7.29 4.98
CA VAL A 53 8.55 -6.93 4.43
C VAL A 53 9.57 -8.02 4.69
N ALA A 54 9.48 -8.70 5.85
CA ALA A 54 10.35 -9.83 6.18
C ALA A 54 9.96 -11.13 5.43
N HIS A 55 8.75 -11.18 4.84
CA HIS A 55 8.20 -12.35 4.15
C HIS A 55 7.73 -11.98 2.71
N PRO A 56 8.66 -11.71 1.79
CA PRO A 56 8.34 -11.26 0.43
C PRO A 56 7.53 -12.30 -0.38
N GLU A 57 7.60 -13.58 0.00
CA GLU A 57 6.78 -14.65 -0.57
C GLU A 57 5.27 -14.45 -0.34
N LYS A 58 4.87 -13.68 0.68
CA LYS A 58 3.48 -13.30 0.93
C LYS A 58 2.92 -12.32 -0.10
N GLY A 59 3.77 -11.74 -0.95
CA GLY A 59 3.37 -10.99 -2.13
C GLY A 59 3.16 -9.49 -1.95
N LEU A 60 3.48 -8.90 -0.79
CA LEU A 60 3.57 -7.44 -0.68
C LEU A 60 4.78 -6.95 -1.48
N LEU A 61 4.55 -6.11 -2.49
CA LEU A 61 5.61 -5.52 -3.32
C LEU A 61 6.19 -4.27 -2.66
N ALA A 62 5.32 -3.40 -2.17
CA ALA A 62 5.71 -2.17 -1.46
C ALA A 62 4.52 -1.57 -0.71
N TYR A 63 4.81 -0.59 0.15
CA TYR A 63 3.78 0.24 0.75
C TYR A 63 4.25 1.68 0.95
N GLU A 64 3.30 2.59 1.03
CA GLU A 64 3.50 3.98 1.48
C GLU A 64 2.69 4.23 2.74
N MET A 65 3.40 4.64 3.78
CA MET A 65 2.76 5.01 5.04
C MET A 65 2.25 6.45 4.95
N GLY A 66 0.96 6.61 4.97
CA GLY A 66 0.28 7.90 5.04
C GLY A 66 -0.61 8.02 6.28
N ILE A 67 -1.08 9.22 6.56
CA ILE A 67 -2.07 9.49 7.59
C ILE A 67 -3.22 10.25 6.90
N PRO A 68 -4.43 9.74 6.94
CA PRO A 68 -4.95 8.54 7.62
C PRO A 68 -4.90 7.24 6.80
N THR A 69 -4.28 7.24 5.63
CA THR A 69 -4.37 6.15 4.65
C THR A 69 -2.98 5.57 4.34
N ILE A 70 -2.90 4.26 4.31
CA ILE A 70 -1.74 3.50 3.84
C ILE A 70 -2.07 2.94 2.48
N VAL A 71 -1.15 3.08 1.52
CA VAL A 71 -1.24 2.49 0.19
C VAL A 71 -0.32 1.28 0.15
N GLN A 72 -0.83 0.14 -0.27
CA GLN A 72 -0.08 -1.09 -0.42
C GLN A 72 -0.16 -1.57 -1.87
N TYR A 73 0.92 -2.14 -2.36
CA TYR A 73 1.04 -2.73 -3.68
C TYR A 73 1.29 -4.22 -3.52
N TRP A 74 0.45 -5.05 -4.12
CA TRP A 74 0.47 -6.50 -3.97
C TRP A 74 0.66 -7.17 -5.32
N ARG A 75 1.34 -8.30 -5.32
CA ARG A 75 1.59 -9.12 -6.51
C ARG A 75 0.30 -9.58 -7.18
N SER A 76 -0.69 -9.99 -6.38
CA SER A 76 -2.02 -10.35 -6.86
C SER A 76 -3.05 -10.28 -5.74
N PHE A 77 -4.32 -10.40 -6.11
CA PHE A 77 -5.42 -10.46 -5.13
C PHE A 77 -5.35 -11.74 -4.28
N GLU A 78 -4.92 -12.84 -4.87
CA GLU A 78 -4.77 -14.12 -4.16
C GLU A 78 -3.75 -14.02 -3.03
N HIS A 79 -2.62 -13.30 -3.22
CA HIS A 79 -1.64 -13.04 -2.17
C HIS A 79 -2.23 -12.20 -1.04
N LEU A 80 -2.93 -11.11 -1.38
CA LEU A 80 -3.62 -10.27 -0.40
C LEU A 80 -4.65 -11.06 0.39
N GLU A 81 -5.48 -11.86 -0.30
CA GLU A 81 -6.52 -12.67 0.31
C GLU A 81 -5.93 -13.79 1.19
N ALA A 82 -4.88 -14.47 0.72
CA ALA A 82 -4.18 -15.50 1.48
C ALA A 82 -3.65 -14.94 2.79
N PHE A 83 -2.94 -13.81 2.76
CA PHE A 83 -2.47 -13.13 3.98
C PHE A 83 -3.62 -12.75 4.92
N ALA A 84 -4.75 -12.28 4.38
CA ALA A 84 -5.89 -11.89 5.18
C ALA A 84 -6.59 -13.08 5.87
N LYS A 85 -6.52 -14.28 5.30
CA LYS A 85 -7.21 -15.50 5.78
C LYS A 85 -6.31 -16.47 6.52
N ASP A 86 -5.00 -16.39 6.36
CA ASP A 86 -4.06 -17.31 6.98
C ASP A 86 -4.06 -17.17 8.50
N LYS A 87 -4.17 -18.30 9.19
CA LYS A 87 -4.22 -18.35 10.67
C LYS A 87 -2.85 -18.11 11.30
N ASP A 88 -1.80 -18.42 10.57
CA ASP A 88 -0.42 -18.30 11.02
C ASP A 88 0.13 -16.89 10.77
N ASP A 89 -0.57 -16.11 9.94
CA ASP A 89 -0.25 -14.70 9.68
C ASP A 89 -0.88 -13.75 10.72
N PRO A 90 -0.23 -12.63 11.03
CA PRO A 90 -0.66 -11.74 12.11
C PRO A 90 -1.99 -11.03 11.86
N HIS A 91 -2.50 -11.01 10.62
CA HIS A 91 -3.68 -10.23 10.24
C HIS A 91 -4.93 -10.59 11.04
N LEU A 92 -5.27 -11.88 11.13
CA LEU A 92 -6.49 -12.32 11.81
C LEU A 92 -6.50 -11.97 13.30
N GLU A 93 -5.36 -12.10 13.98
CA GLU A 93 -5.29 -11.76 15.40
C GLU A 93 -5.39 -10.25 15.61
N VAL A 94 -4.70 -9.44 14.80
CA VAL A 94 -4.81 -7.98 14.85
C VAL A 94 -6.25 -7.53 14.60
N TRP A 95 -6.93 -8.13 13.64
CA TRP A 95 -8.33 -7.87 13.31
C TRP A 95 -9.29 -8.22 14.46
N ARG A 96 -9.14 -9.42 15.06
CA ARG A 96 -9.92 -9.85 16.24
C ARG A 96 -9.72 -8.91 17.42
N GLN A 97 -8.47 -8.49 17.67
CA GLN A 97 -8.14 -7.56 18.75
C GLN A 97 -8.77 -6.19 18.51
N TYR A 98 -8.77 -5.69 17.29
CA TYR A 98 -9.45 -4.45 16.93
C TYR A 98 -10.93 -4.53 17.32
N TRP A 99 -11.65 -5.55 16.86
CA TRP A 99 -13.07 -5.70 17.15
C TRP A 99 -13.36 -5.89 18.64
N ARG A 100 -12.51 -6.60 19.37
CA ARG A 100 -12.64 -6.71 20.84
C ARG A 100 -12.50 -5.35 21.54
N ARG A 101 -11.59 -4.47 21.07
CA ARG A 101 -11.35 -3.16 21.69
C ARG A 101 -12.41 -2.12 21.32
N VAL A 102 -12.75 -2.07 20.04
CA VAL A 102 -13.70 -1.08 19.52
C VAL A 102 -15.14 -1.52 19.78
N GLY A 103 -15.44 -2.80 19.53
CA GLY A 103 -16.77 -3.34 19.68
C GLY A 103 -17.82 -2.49 18.97
N ARG A 104 -18.92 -2.24 19.66
CA ARG A 104 -20.00 -1.37 19.18
C ARG A 104 -19.80 0.13 19.50
N SER A 105 -18.67 0.50 20.10
CA SER A 105 -18.45 1.89 20.54
C SER A 105 -18.38 2.89 19.40
N GLY A 106 -17.97 2.46 18.19
CA GLY A 106 -17.81 3.31 17.04
C GLY A 106 -16.76 4.42 17.18
N ARG A 107 -15.88 4.35 18.20
CA ARG A 107 -14.86 5.39 18.46
C ARG A 107 -13.85 5.52 17.32
N THR A 108 -13.49 4.38 16.71
CA THR A 108 -12.62 4.30 15.55
C THR A 108 -13.32 3.52 14.44
N GLY A 109 -13.10 3.92 13.21
CA GLY A 109 -13.51 3.20 12.00
C GLY A 109 -12.30 2.78 11.20
N ILE A 110 -12.42 1.69 10.48
CA ILE A 110 -11.47 1.21 9.47
C ILE A 110 -12.21 1.09 8.16
N TRP A 111 -11.54 1.43 7.08
CA TRP A 111 -12.03 1.23 5.72
C TRP A 111 -10.90 0.73 4.83
N HIS A 112 -11.25 0.06 3.76
CA HIS A 112 -10.29 -0.33 2.72
C HIS A 112 -10.95 -0.31 1.34
N GLU A 113 -10.11 -0.18 0.33
CA GLU A 113 -10.47 -0.30 -1.08
C GLU A 113 -9.42 -1.13 -1.80
N THR A 114 -9.85 -1.94 -2.76
CA THR A 114 -8.99 -2.81 -3.54
C THR A 114 -9.18 -2.53 -5.01
N PHE A 115 -8.08 -2.27 -5.72
CA PHE A 115 -8.07 -2.02 -7.15
C PHE A 115 -7.23 -3.08 -7.84
N LEU A 116 -7.83 -3.80 -8.78
CA LEU A 116 -7.14 -4.74 -9.64
C LEU A 116 -6.62 -3.97 -10.85
N VAL A 117 -5.32 -3.87 -10.97
CA VAL A 117 -4.65 -3.10 -12.04
C VAL A 117 -4.09 -4.07 -13.07
N LYS A 118 -4.55 -3.95 -14.30
CA LYS A 118 -4.03 -4.73 -15.42
C LYS A 118 -2.67 -4.19 -15.87
N ALA A 119 -1.83 -5.08 -16.38
CA ALA A 119 -0.54 -4.72 -16.96
C ALA A 119 -0.69 -3.56 -17.97
N GLY A 120 0.15 -2.53 -17.82
CA GLY A 120 0.10 -1.35 -18.66
C GLY A 120 -1.07 -0.37 -18.39
N GLN A 121 -2.02 -0.69 -17.50
CA GLN A 121 -3.14 0.21 -17.19
C GLN A 121 -2.86 1.08 -15.96
N TYR A 122 -1.69 1.64 -15.93
CA TYR A 122 -1.27 2.61 -14.90
C TYR A 122 -0.28 3.60 -15.50
N GLU A 123 -0.11 4.72 -14.85
CA GLU A 123 0.84 5.76 -15.22
C GLU A 123 1.48 6.34 -13.96
N ALA A 124 2.76 6.59 -14.02
CA ALA A 124 3.49 7.25 -12.95
C ALA A 124 4.58 8.16 -13.53
N VAL A 125 4.86 9.25 -12.83
CA VAL A 125 5.99 10.11 -13.13
C VAL A 125 6.66 10.56 -11.83
N TYR A 126 7.97 10.51 -11.83
CA TYR A 126 8.81 10.92 -10.70
C TYR A 126 9.82 11.95 -11.19
N GLY A 127 9.91 13.06 -10.48
CA GLY A 127 10.91 14.10 -10.72
C GLY A 127 11.56 14.52 -9.41
N ASN A 128 12.88 14.47 -9.33
CA ASN A 128 13.64 14.88 -8.14
C ASN A 128 13.18 14.24 -6.81
N THR A 129 12.61 13.03 -6.86
CA THR A 129 12.12 12.30 -5.70
C THR A 129 12.71 10.90 -5.65
N PRO A 130 13.01 10.35 -4.46
CA PRO A 130 13.34 8.95 -4.33
C PRO A 130 12.14 8.07 -4.75
N PRO A 131 12.35 6.76 -4.97
CA PRO A 131 11.27 5.84 -5.29
C PRO A 131 10.09 5.96 -4.31
N ARG A 132 8.89 6.15 -4.84
CA ARG A 132 7.63 6.25 -4.11
C ARG A 132 6.57 5.38 -4.77
N GLY A 133 5.63 4.87 -3.99
CA GLY A 133 4.48 4.13 -4.50
C GLY A 133 4.89 3.01 -5.47
N LEU A 134 4.41 3.08 -6.70
CA LEU A 134 4.75 2.13 -7.77
C LEU A 134 6.26 2.03 -8.03
N GLY A 135 6.99 3.14 -7.87
CA GLY A 135 8.45 3.15 -8.03
C GLY A 135 9.21 2.34 -6.97
N LYS A 136 8.57 2.00 -5.84
CA LYS A 136 9.10 1.04 -4.86
C LYS A 136 8.66 -0.39 -5.16
N ALA A 137 7.46 -0.54 -5.73
CA ALA A 137 6.87 -1.83 -6.04
C ALA A 137 7.45 -2.47 -7.30
N GLY A 138 7.95 -1.65 -8.23
CA GLY A 138 8.54 -2.07 -9.49
C GLY A 138 9.92 -1.48 -9.72
N ARG A 139 10.24 -1.22 -11.00
CA ARG A 139 11.50 -0.61 -11.42
C ARG A 139 11.28 0.84 -11.84
N LEU A 140 12.20 1.74 -11.47
CA LEU A 140 12.24 3.08 -12.03
C LEU A 140 13.03 3.07 -13.34
N VAL A 141 12.42 3.58 -14.41
CA VAL A 141 13.06 3.73 -15.71
C VAL A 141 13.00 5.18 -16.17
N PRO A 142 14.01 5.68 -16.92
CA PRO A 142 13.96 7.02 -17.48
C PRO A 142 12.81 7.17 -18.47
N VAL A 143 12.18 8.34 -18.47
CA VAL A 143 11.12 8.67 -19.41
C VAL A 143 11.51 9.92 -20.20
N SER A 144 11.21 9.95 -21.51
CA SER A 144 11.43 11.10 -22.37
C SER A 144 10.68 12.34 -21.86
N GLU A 145 11.28 13.50 -21.94
CA GLU A 145 10.64 14.78 -21.58
C GLU A 145 9.37 15.05 -22.39
N SER A 146 9.32 14.56 -23.64
CA SER A 146 8.16 14.69 -24.52
C SER A 146 7.06 13.65 -24.26
N SER A 147 7.30 12.65 -23.40
CA SER A 147 6.32 11.61 -23.09
C SER A 147 5.14 12.18 -22.30
N SER A 148 3.93 12.07 -22.87
CA SER A 148 2.69 12.42 -22.22
C SER A 148 2.18 11.29 -21.31
N ALA A 149 1.29 11.61 -20.35
CA ALA A 149 0.62 10.60 -19.53
C ALA A 149 -0.14 9.58 -20.40
N ARG A 150 -0.78 10.06 -21.49
CA ARG A 150 -1.48 9.19 -22.44
C ARG A 150 -0.56 8.22 -23.17
N ALA A 151 0.66 8.65 -23.50
CA ALA A 151 1.64 7.78 -24.15
C ALA A 151 2.19 6.69 -23.21
N ARG A 152 2.21 6.96 -21.91
CA ARG A 152 2.60 5.98 -20.89
C ARG A 152 1.48 5.02 -20.51
N LEU A 153 0.21 5.45 -20.65
CA LEU A 153 -0.96 4.59 -20.53
C LEU A 153 -1.15 3.78 -21.81
N GLY A 154 -1.04 2.48 -21.73
CA GLY A 154 -1.31 1.60 -22.86
C GLY A 154 -0.13 1.40 -23.82
N ALA A 155 1.09 1.78 -23.45
CA ALA A 155 2.27 1.28 -24.15
C ALA A 155 2.28 -0.27 -23.98
N PRO A 156 2.24 -1.05 -25.06
CA PRO A 156 2.33 -2.50 -24.93
C PRO A 156 3.66 -2.82 -24.25
N THR A 157 3.57 -3.57 -23.15
CA THR A 157 4.75 -4.19 -22.55
C THR A 157 5.28 -5.21 -23.54
N GLY A 158 6.40 -4.85 -24.21
CA GLY A 158 7.13 -5.73 -25.11
C GLY A 158 7.72 -6.94 -24.36
#